data_603713b8daf899e9604e1fd01f4b3674
#
_entry.id   603713b8daf899e9604e1fd01f4b3674
#
_cell.length_a   1.000
_cell.length_b   1.000
_cell.length_c   1.000
_cell.angle_alpha   90.00
_cell.angle_beta   90.00
_cell.angle_gamma   90.00
#
_symmetry.space_group_name_H-M   'P 1'
#
loop_
_entity.id
_entity.type
_entity.pdbx_description
1 polymer ?
#
loop_
_entity_poly.entity_id
_entity_poly.type
_entity_poly.pdbx_seq_one_letter_code
_entity_poly.pdbx_strand_id
1 'polypeptide(L)'
;MLPIILSAGPVTLYTYGFLLAVGVFLESFIIWRRLRDLGLKEEKVIDFILLGLLLGLFFSRLIFIVQNFSYFGWHPLNWLLFVHYPGLASLGWWLGIFVSLWRFVKVEKWDFWRTADEITFGLFPFLILLQLGSFLDGSGFGRSTNMFWGIYFPGILLKRHPLSLLSASSLFVIWFFLIKIERHWRVWEWYKSKESGFIALTALGLIFLINIPLAFIREAKVYLYLAQIALNFIAFIFILILFYLRSGRSLKKGYEKQKDSKTS
;
A
#
# COMPACT_ATOMS: atom_id res chain seq x y z
N MET A 1 16.44 3.88 18.84
CA MET A 1 15.66 4.55 17.80
C MET A 1 16.37 5.84 17.46
N LEU A 2 16.31 6.28 16.23
CA LEU A 2 17.06 7.44 15.70
C LEU A 2 16.05 8.39 15.03
N PRO A 3 15.32 9.21 15.80
CA PRO A 3 14.33 10.14 15.25
C PRO A 3 14.95 11.25 14.40
N ILE A 4 16.20 11.61 14.69
CA ILE A 4 16.97 12.65 13.99
C ILE A 4 18.23 12.02 13.41
N ILE A 5 18.46 12.19 12.11
CA ILE A 5 19.70 11.75 11.44
C ILE A 5 20.79 12.80 11.61
N LEU A 6 20.46 14.08 11.39
CA LEU A 6 21.39 15.18 11.41
C LEU A 6 20.71 16.43 11.94
N SER A 7 21.41 17.18 12.81
CA SER A 7 21.00 18.51 13.26
C SER A 7 22.18 19.46 13.03
N ALA A 8 21.99 20.42 12.12
CA ALA A 8 23.00 21.42 11.77
C ALA A 8 22.36 22.83 11.86
N GLY A 9 22.54 23.50 12.96
CA GLY A 9 21.94 24.82 13.23
C GLY A 9 20.41 24.78 13.15
N PRO A 10 19.78 25.61 12.32
CA PRO A 10 18.30 25.64 12.22
C PRO A 10 17.71 24.48 11.42
N VAL A 11 18.55 23.67 10.74
CA VAL A 11 18.10 22.56 9.90
C VAL A 11 18.21 21.24 10.64
N THR A 12 17.07 20.57 10.85
CA THR A 12 17.01 19.25 11.45
C THR A 12 16.44 18.26 10.44
N LEU A 13 17.22 17.22 10.11
CA LEU A 13 16.81 16.15 9.21
C LEU A 13 16.24 14.99 10.04
N TYR A 14 14.92 14.82 9.95
CA TYR A 14 14.21 13.72 10.61
C TYR A 14 14.32 12.42 9.81
N THR A 15 14.55 11.30 10.49
CA THR A 15 14.69 9.97 9.90
C THR A 15 13.48 9.57 9.07
N TYR A 16 12.28 9.81 9.60
CA TYR A 16 11.03 9.51 8.89
C TYR A 16 10.93 10.28 7.57
N GLY A 17 11.15 11.59 7.59
CA GLY A 17 11.11 12.44 6.40
C GLY A 17 12.14 12.05 5.35
N PHE A 18 13.36 11.71 5.78
CA PHE A 18 14.41 11.24 4.88
C PHE A 18 14.03 9.91 4.20
N LEU A 19 13.59 8.91 4.98
CA LEU A 19 13.18 7.62 4.43
C LEU A 19 11.94 7.72 3.54
N LEU A 20 11.02 8.63 3.85
CA LEU A 20 9.88 8.94 3.00
C LEU A 20 10.36 9.49 1.64
N ALA A 21 11.28 10.44 1.62
CA ALA A 21 11.82 11.02 0.40
C ALA A 21 12.56 9.95 -0.45
N VAL A 22 13.39 9.13 0.19
CA VAL A 22 14.07 8.00 -0.49
C VAL A 22 13.05 7.00 -1.03
N GLY A 23 12.00 6.72 -0.27
CA GLY A 23 10.91 5.81 -0.67
C GLY A 23 10.17 6.31 -1.91
N VAL A 24 9.79 7.59 -1.94
CA VAL A 24 9.14 8.23 -3.11
C VAL A 24 10.06 8.20 -4.34
N PHE A 25 11.36 8.46 -4.14
CA PHE A 25 12.34 8.38 -5.24
C PHE A 25 12.45 6.97 -5.81
N LEU A 26 12.58 5.95 -4.94
CA LEU A 26 12.67 4.55 -5.37
C LEU A 26 11.37 4.07 -6.04
N GLU A 27 10.21 4.42 -5.47
CA GLU A 27 8.91 4.15 -6.08
C GLU A 27 8.84 4.71 -7.49
N SER A 28 9.11 6.01 -7.64
CA SER A 28 9.08 6.72 -8.92
C SER A 28 10.04 6.11 -9.94
N PHE A 29 11.28 5.80 -9.52
CA PHE A 29 12.30 5.21 -10.38
C PHE A 29 11.90 3.80 -10.87
N ILE A 30 11.38 2.95 -9.96
CA ILE A 30 10.98 1.59 -10.32
C ILE A 30 9.77 1.63 -11.24
N ILE A 31 8.75 2.47 -10.94
CA ILE A 31 7.57 2.64 -11.78
C ILE A 31 7.97 3.14 -13.17
N TRP A 32 8.82 4.18 -13.24
CA TRP A 32 9.32 4.71 -14.50
C TRP A 32 9.99 3.63 -15.35
N ARG A 33 10.93 2.88 -14.76
CA ARG A 33 11.65 1.82 -15.46
C ARG A 33 10.69 0.75 -15.98
N ARG A 34 9.78 0.27 -15.13
CA ARG A 34 8.86 -0.81 -15.48
C ARG A 34 7.85 -0.42 -16.53
N LEU A 35 7.27 0.77 -16.45
CA LEU A 35 6.30 1.25 -17.43
C LEU A 35 6.98 1.57 -18.79
N ARG A 36 8.21 2.06 -18.76
CA ARG A 36 9.02 2.21 -19.97
C ARG A 36 9.30 0.86 -20.62
N ASP A 37 9.64 -0.16 -19.84
CA ASP A 37 9.91 -1.52 -20.34
C ASP A 37 8.64 -2.18 -20.92
N LEU A 38 7.44 -1.70 -20.57
CA LEU A 38 6.18 -2.05 -21.26
C LEU A 38 6.03 -1.41 -22.65
N GLY A 39 6.93 -0.50 -23.06
CA GLY A 39 6.87 0.24 -24.30
C GLY A 39 6.00 1.51 -24.24
N LEU A 40 5.64 1.98 -23.04
CA LEU A 40 4.93 3.25 -22.89
C LEU A 40 5.88 4.43 -23.15
N LYS A 41 5.35 5.52 -23.71
CA LYS A 41 6.14 6.72 -23.99
C LYS A 41 6.69 7.31 -22.69
N GLU A 42 8.01 7.51 -22.63
CA GLU A 42 8.72 7.95 -21.43
C GLU A 42 8.16 9.26 -20.85
N GLU A 43 7.88 10.25 -21.71
CA GLU A 43 7.27 11.52 -21.29
C GLU A 43 5.94 11.29 -20.55
N LYS A 44 5.09 10.39 -21.08
CA LYS A 44 3.80 10.06 -20.46
C LYS A 44 3.93 9.31 -19.15
N VAL A 45 4.97 8.49 -19.02
CA VAL A 45 5.29 7.81 -17.75
C VAL A 45 5.72 8.82 -16.71
N ILE A 46 6.54 9.79 -17.07
CA ILE A 46 6.95 10.88 -16.17
C ILE A 46 5.73 11.73 -15.77
N ASP A 47 4.89 12.12 -16.72
CA ASP A 47 3.64 12.84 -16.48
C ASP A 47 2.73 12.09 -15.51
N PHE A 48 2.62 10.77 -15.68
CA PHE A 48 1.85 9.90 -14.78
C PHE A 48 2.39 9.92 -13.34
N ILE A 49 3.70 9.77 -13.17
CA ILE A 49 4.36 9.78 -11.86
C ILE A 49 4.17 11.13 -11.19
N LEU A 50 4.46 12.24 -11.89
CA LEU A 50 4.31 13.59 -11.36
C LEU A 50 2.86 13.89 -10.97
N LEU A 51 1.90 13.53 -11.83
CA LEU A 51 0.49 13.69 -11.51
C LEU A 51 0.07 12.84 -10.31
N GLY A 52 0.55 11.60 -10.22
CA GLY A 52 0.32 10.71 -9.08
C GLY A 52 0.83 11.29 -7.76
N LEU A 53 2.05 11.83 -7.76
CA LEU A 53 2.65 12.50 -6.61
C LEU A 53 1.86 13.75 -6.19
N LEU A 54 1.50 14.61 -7.14
CA LEU A 54 0.74 15.83 -6.87
C LEU A 54 -0.66 15.51 -6.34
N LEU A 55 -1.38 14.62 -7.00
CA LEU A 55 -2.71 14.21 -6.55
C LEU A 55 -2.65 13.43 -5.24
N GLY A 56 -1.63 12.58 -5.05
CA GLY A 56 -1.37 11.87 -3.81
C GLY A 56 -1.20 12.84 -2.63
N LEU A 57 -0.35 13.84 -2.79
CA LEU A 57 -0.13 14.87 -1.79
C LEU A 57 -1.41 15.70 -1.53
N PHE A 58 -2.07 16.12 -2.60
CA PHE A 58 -3.32 16.91 -2.51
C PHE A 58 -4.42 16.15 -1.77
N PHE A 59 -4.73 14.93 -2.18
CA PHE A 59 -5.78 14.14 -1.52
C PHE A 59 -5.39 13.71 -0.12
N SER A 60 -4.10 13.43 0.15
CA SER A 60 -3.63 13.12 1.50
C SER A 60 -3.86 14.30 2.44
N ARG A 61 -3.61 15.52 1.99
CA ARG A 61 -3.87 16.73 2.76
C ARG A 61 -5.37 16.97 2.94
N LEU A 62 -6.14 16.85 1.86
CA LEU A 62 -7.58 17.06 1.88
C LEU A 62 -8.26 16.09 2.87
N ILE A 63 -7.97 14.80 2.80
CA ILE A 63 -8.53 13.81 3.70
C ILE A 63 -8.09 14.06 5.15
N PHE A 64 -6.84 14.45 5.38
CA PHE A 64 -6.37 14.79 6.72
C PHE A 64 -7.13 15.98 7.31
N ILE A 65 -7.40 17.03 6.53
CA ILE A 65 -8.20 18.18 6.95
C ILE A 65 -9.63 17.75 7.29
N VAL A 66 -10.25 16.94 6.44
CA VAL A 66 -11.63 16.44 6.68
C VAL A 66 -11.69 15.61 7.96
N GLN A 67 -10.72 14.74 8.21
CA GLN A 67 -10.65 13.93 9.45
C GLN A 67 -10.44 14.76 10.72
N ASN A 68 -9.80 15.93 10.60
CA ASN A 68 -9.47 16.83 11.69
C ASN A 68 -10.18 18.18 11.54
N PHE A 69 -11.36 18.21 10.95
CA PHE A 69 -12.05 19.45 10.59
C PHE A 69 -12.31 20.35 11.81
N SER A 70 -12.58 19.76 12.98
CA SER A 70 -12.74 20.50 14.24
C SER A 70 -11.52 21.33 14.62
N TYR A 71 -10.31 20.92 14.17
CA TYR A 71 -9.04 21.63 14.43
C TYR A 71 -8.75 22.70 13.37
N PHE A 72 -9.08 22.44 12.12
CA PHE A 72 -8.81 23.34 10.98
C PHE A 72 -9.89 24.40 10.79
N GLY A 73 -11.16 24.06 11.04
CA GLY A 73 -12.32 24.93 10.78
C GLY A 73 -12.36 25.44 9.33
N TRP A 74 -13.08 26.55 9.14
CA TRP A 74 -13.20 27.24 7.83
C TRP A 74 -12.08 28.26 7.61
N HIS A 75 -10.82 27.92 7.94
CA HIS A 75 -9.65 28.78 7.74
C HIS A 75 -8.75 28.23 6.63
N PRO A 76 -8.99 28.58 5.33
CA PRO A 76 -8.27 27.99 4.17
C PRO A 76 -6.76 28.15 4.23
N LEU A 77 -6.24 29.22 4.85
CA LEU A 77 -4.81 29.44 5.02
C LEU A 77 -4.16 28.34 5.87
N ASN A 78 -4.85 27.86 6.92
CA ASN A 78 -4.36 26.77 7.77
C ASN A 78 -4.28 25.43 7.01
N TRP A 79 -5.08 25.28 5.97
CA TRP A 79 -5.08 24.07 5.14
C TRP A 79 -3.79 23.92 4.32
N LEU A 80 -3.19 25.06 3.94
CA LEU A 80 -1.96 25.12 3.14
C LEU A 80 -0.69 25.16 3.99
N LEU A 81 -0.78 25.49 5.26
CA LEU A 81 0.37 25.63 6.15
C LEU A 81 0.84 24.27 6.70
N PHE A 82 1.57 23.51 5.90
CA PHE A 82 2.11 22.19 6.29
C PHE A 82 3.07 22.25 7.49
N VAL A 83 3.82 23.33 7.64
CA VAL A 83 4.81 23.48 8.71
C VAL A 83 4.15 23.70 10.06
N HIS A 84 3.09 24.51 10.11
CA HIS A 84 2.38 24.81 11.36
C HIS A 84 1.33 23.75 11.73
N TYR A 85 0.77 23.10 10.73
CA TYR A 85 -0.27 22.07 10.87
C TYR A 85 0.14 20.79 10.13
N PRO A 86 1.18 20.06 10.61
CA PRO A 86 1.66 18.87 9.92
C PRO A 86 0.62 17.75 9.94
N GLY A 87 0.57 16.98 8.87
CA GLY A 87 -0.25 15.78 8.77
C GLY A 87 -0.74 15.50 7.35
N LEU A 88 -0.72 14.23 7.01
CA LEU A 88 -1.17 13.65 5.74
C LEU A 88 -1.90 12.33 6.03
N ALA A 89 -3.02 12.09 5.36
CA ALA A 89 -3.76 10.85 5.47
C ALA A 89 -3.34 9.86 4.39
N SER A 90 -2.91 8.65 4.77
CA SER A 90 -2.45 7.62 3.83
C SER A 90 -3.50 7.23 2.78
N LEU A 91 -4.80 7.29 3.12
CA LEU A 91 -5.88 7.04 2.15
C LEU A 91 -5.84 7.99 0.96
N GLY A 92 -5.45 9.25 1.18
CA GLY A 92 -5.35 10.23 0.08
C GLY A 92 -4.25 9.89 -0.92
N TRP A 93 -3.14 9.33 -0.44
CA TRP A 93 -2.07 8.85 -1.31
C TRP A 93 -2.56 7.80 -2.30
N TRP A 94 -3.27 6.78 -1.80
CA TRP A 94 -3.86 5.73 -2.64
C TRP A 94 -4.89 6.28 -3.63
N LEU A 95 -5.72 7.22 -3.18
CA LEU A 95 -6.70 7.88 -4.04
C LEU A 95 -6.02 8.66 -5.17
N GLY A 96 -4.94 9.37 -4.86
CA GLY A 96 -4.17 10.13 -5.85
C GLY A 96 -3.57 9.25 -6.94
N ILE A 97 -2.92 8.14 -6.54
CA ILE A 97 -2.38 7.16 -7.49
C ILE A 97 -3.50 6.55 -8.35
N PHE A 98 -4.62 6.18 -7.74
CA PHE A 98 -5.77 5.62 -8.45
C PHE A 98 -6.35 6.59 -9.48
N VAL A 99 -6.56 7.85 -9.11
CA VAL A 99 -7.09 8.90 -10.00
C VAL A 99 -6.13 9.16 -11.16
N SER A 100 -4.82 9.21 -10.88
CA SER A 100 -3.79 9.34 -11.91
C SER A 100 -3.86 8.15 -12.88
N LEU A 101 -3.85 6.93 -12.38
CA LEU A 101 -3.94 5.73 -13.21
C LEU A 101 -5.22 5.72 -14.06
N TRP A 102 -6.37 6.02 -13.47
CA TRP A 102 -7.65 6.07 -14.17
C TRP A 102 -7.64 7.10 -15.32
N ARG A 103 -7.04 8.29 -15.09
CA ARG A 103 -6.88 9.30 -16.12
C ARG A 103 -6.05 8.78 -17.30
N PHE A 104 -4.89 8.17 -17.04
CA PHE A 104 -4.01 7.67 -18.10
C PHE A 104 -4.61 6.48 -18.86
N VAL A 105 -5.33 5.60 -18.18
CA VAL A 105 -6.12 4.54 -18.83
C VAL A 105 -7.15 5.12 -19.79
N LYS A 106 -7.86 6.20 -19.40
CA LYS A 106 -8.88 6.82 -20.27
C LYS A 106 -8.29 7.64 -21.41
N VAL A 107 -7.29 8.46 -21.15
CA VAL A 107 -6.76 9.44 -22.10
C VAL A 107 -5.71 8.80 -23.01
N GLU A 108 -4.73 8.13 -22.45
CA GLU A 108 -3.61 7.54 -23.18
C GLU A 108 -3.89 6.07 -23.60
N LYS A 109 -5.06 5.53 -23.26
CA LYS A 109 -5.50 4.17 -23.57
C LYS A 109 -4.59 3.07 -22.98
N TRP A 110 -4.01 3.32 -21.81
CA TRP A 110 -3.22 2.32 -21.12
C TRP A 110 -4.09 1.15 -20.65
N ASP A 111 -3.51 -0.05 -20.66
CA ASP A 111 -4.16 -1.20 -20.03
C ASP A 111 -4.08 -1.07 -18.51
N PHE A 112 -5.25 -0.95 -17.85
CA PHE A 112 -5.35 -0.76 -16.41
C PHE A 112 -4.62 -1.85 -15.62
N TRP A 113 -4.91 -3.11 -15.94
CA TRP A 113 -4.41 -4.24 -15.17
C TRP A 113 -2.92 -4.47 -15.38
N ARG A 114 -2.46 -4.34 -16.61
CA ARG A 114 -1.04 -4.46 -16.94
C ARG A 114 -0.23 -3.36 -16.27
N THR A 115 -0.74 -2.14 -16.29
CA THR A 115 -0.11 -0.99 -15.62
C THR A 115 -0.12 -1.15 -14.11
N ALA A 116 -1.23 -1.65 -13.53
CA ALA A 116 -1.35 -1.91 -12.09
C ALA A 116 -0.35 -2.97 -11.60
N ASP A 117 -0.13 -4.05 -12.38
CA ASP A 117 0.87 -5.07 -12.07
C ASP A 117 2.27 -4.45 -11.93
N GLU A 118 2.66 -3.56 -12.86
CA GLU A 118 3.99 -2.94 -12.85
C GLU A 118 4.15 -1.89 -11.74
N ILE A 119 3.13 -1.06 -11.50
CA ILE A 119 3.14 -0.08 -10.40
C ILE A 119 3.32 -0.79 -9.05
N THR A 120 2.71 -1.95 -8.88
CA THR A 120 2.79 -2.73 -7.64
C THR A 120 4.23 -2.93 -7.17
N PHE A 121 5.17 -3.20 -8.07
CA PHE A 121 6.57 -3.42 -7.70
C PHE A 121 7.26 -2.16 -7.16
N GLY A 122 6.87 -0.98 -7.62
CA GLY A 122 7.40 0.29 -7.11
C GLY A 122 6.83 0.67 -5.75
N LEU A 123 5.55 0.34 -5.50
CA LEU A 123 4.87 0.65 -4.24
C LEU A 123 5.49 -0.05 -3.03
N PHE A 124 5.99 -1.28 -3.17
CA PHE A 124 6.52 -2.04 -2.03
C PHE A 124 7.76 -1.40 -1.37
N PRO A 125 8.82 -1.00 -2.09
CA PRO A 125 9.95 -0.30 -1.48
C PRO A 125 9.55 0.96 -0.74
N PHE A 126 8.62 1.75 -1.30
CA PHE A 126 8.07 2.92 -0.62
C PHE A 126 7.40 2.55 0.70
N LEU A 127 6.48 1.59 0.69
CA LEU A 127 5.75 1.14 1.88
C LEU A 127 6.70 0.56 2.95
N ILE A 128 7.72 -0.20 2.54
CA ILE A 128 8.72 -0.77 3.45
C ILE A 128 9.50 0.34 4.13
N LEU A 129 10.00 1.33 3.37
CA LEU A 129 10.77 2.44 3.91
C LEU A 129 9.91 3.35 4.80
N LEU A 130 8.64 3.55 4.46
CA LEU A 130 7.68 4.28 5.29
C LEU A 130 7.51 3.61 6.67
N GLN A 131 7.38 2.28 6.69
CA GLN A 131 7.24 1.53 7.94
C GLN A 131 8.55 1.49 8.74
N LEU A 132 9.70 1.37 8.07
CA LEU A 132 11.01 1.46 8.73
C LEU A 132 11.24 2.86 9.31
N GLY A 133 10.85 3.91 8.61
CA GLY A 133 10.91 5.28 9.09
C GLY A 133 10.08 5.47 10.37
N SER A 134 8.84 4.95 10.37
CA SER A 134 7.96 4.98 11.54
C SER A 134 8.50 4.16 12.71
N PHE A 135 9.23 3.08 12.46
CA PHE A 135 9.91 2.32 13.51
C PHE A 135 11.10 3.10 14.10
N LEU A 136 11.91 3.70 13.23
CA LEU A 136 13.14 4.40 13.65
C LEU A 136 12.84 5.72 14.38
N ASP A 137 11.77 6.42 14.02
CA ASP A 137 11.36 7.62 14.73
C ASP A 137 10.66 7.33 16.07
N GLY A 138 10.28 6.07 16.31
CA GLY A 138 9.67 5.63 17.56
C GLY A 138 8.15 5.74 17.61
N SER A 139 7.47 6.06 16.50
CA SER A 139 6.00 6.19 16.44
C SER A 139 5.28 4.87 16.11
N GLY A 140 5.99 3.91 15.55
CA GLY A 140 5.42 2.68 14.99
C GLY A 140 5.21 1.54 15.99
N PHE A 141 4.64 1.80 17.16
CA PHE A 141 4.38 0.80 18.19
C PHE A 141 2.93 0.32 18.20
N GLY A 142 2.74 -0.90 18.71
CA GLY A 142 1.44 -1.51 18.96
C GLY A 142 1.12 -1.59 20.45
N ARG A 143 0.22 -2.51 20.82
CA ARG A 143 -0.18 -2.77 22.20
C ARG A 143 0.99 -3.19 23.08
N SER A 144 0.85 -3.02 24.40
CA SER A 144 1.79 -3.55 25.38
C SER A 144 1.85 -5.09 25.29
N THR A 145 3.05 -5.65 25.51
CA THR A 145 3.28 -7.11 25.40
C THR A 145 4.40 -7.56 26.30
N ASN A 146 4.29 -8.79 26.82
CA ASN A 146 5.34 -9.48 27.53
C ASN A 146 6.09 -10.51 26.66
N MET A 147 5.78 -10.55 25.35
CA MET A 147 6.43 -11.46 24.41
C MET A 147 7.92 -11.12 24.25
N PHE A 148 8.74 -12.11 23.86
CA PHE A 148 10.19 -11.95 23.71
C PHE A 148 10.60 -10.91 22.64
N TRP A 149 9.75 -10.67 21.62
CA TRP A 149 9.96 -9.64 20.59
C TRP A 149 9.46 -8.25 20.99
N GLY A 150 8.92 -8.07 22.19
CA GLY A 150 8.49 -6.78 22.71
C GLY A 150 9.70 -5.84 22.91
N ILE A 151 9.60 -4.60 22.46
CA ILE A 151 10.65 -3.59 22.50
C ILE A 151 10.19 -2.40 23.36
N TYR A 152 11.12 -1.73 24.04
CA TYR A 152 10.89 -0.45 24.72
C TYR A 152 11.00 0.69 23.69
N PHE A 153 9.97 1.51 23.63
CA PHE A 153 9.95 2.72 22.80
C PHE A 153 10.27 3.95 23.64
N PRO A 154 10.88 5.00 23.06
CA PRO A 154 11.20 6.24 23.79
C PRO A 154 9.98 6.81 24.49
N GLY A 155 10.12 7.14 25.78
CA GLY A 155 9.03 7.70 26.58
C GLY A 155 7.95 6.71 27.01
N ILE A 156 8.08 5.41 26.72
CA ILE A 156 7.10 4.38 27.07
C ILE A 156 7.73 3.38 28.05
N LEU A 157 7.12 3.21 29.24
CA LEU A 157 7.65 2.36 30.30
C LEU A 157 7.43 0.83 30.04
N LEU A 158 6.43 0.48 29.26
CA LEU A 158 6.08 -0.91 28.95
C LEU A 158 6.64 -1.35 27.61
N LYS A 159 7.05 -2.60 27.53
CA LYS A 159 7.38 -3.22 26.24
C LYS A 159 6.15 -3.22 25.34
N ARG A 160 6.36 -2.92 24.06
CA ARG A 160 5.31 -2.87 23.05
C ARG A 160 5.67 -3.70 21.83
N HIS A 161 4.65 -4.15 21.11
CA HIS A 161 4.87 -4.76 19.79
C HIS A 161 5.48 -3.75 18.83
N PRO A 162 6.59 -4.07 18.15
CA PRO A 162 7.17 -3.23 17.09
C PRO A 162 6.33 -3.33 15.80
N LEU A 163 5.13 -2.75 15.81
CA LEU A 163 4.13 -2.92 14.76
C LEU A 163 4.66 -2.53 13.38
N SER A 164 5.35 -1.40 13.29
CA SER A 164 5.91 -0.95 12.00
C SER A 164 7.01 -1.86 11.49
N LEU A 165 7.86 -2.41 12.38
CA LEU A 165 8.90 -3.37 11.98
C LEU A 165 8.27 -4.68 11.46
N LEU A 166 7.24 -5.18 12.14
CA LEU A 166 6.48 -6.36 11.70
C LEU A 166 5.79 -6.11 10.36
N SER A 167 5.21 -4.92 10.17
CA SER A 167 4.61 -4.51 8.90
C SER A 167 5.65 -4.43 7.77
N ALA A 168 6.82 -3.81 8.02
CA ALA A 168 7.91 -3.72 7.05
C ALA A 168 8.42 -5.10 6.64
N SER A 169 8.64 -5.99 7.61
CA SER A 169 9.09 -7.36 7.36
C SER A 169 8.08 -8.15 6.54
N SER A 170 6.79 -8.03 6.86
CA SER A 170 5.72 -8.68 6.11
C SER A 170 5.64 -8.17 4.67
N LEU A 171 5.72 -6.86 4.46
CA LEU A 171 5.74 -6.25 3.13
C LEU A 171 6.97 -6.70 2.33
N PHE A 172 8.13 -6.80 2.98
CA PHE A 172 9.35 -7.30 2.33
C PHE A 172 9.21 -8.76 1.86
N VAL A 173 8.63 -9.62 2.71
CA VAL A 173 8.36 -11.03 2.35
C VAL A 173 7.38 -11.11 1.18
N ILE A 174 6.30 -10.32 1.19
CA ILE A 174 5.33 -10.28 0.08
C ILE A 174 6.04 -9.81 -1.20
N TRP A 175 6.80 -8.72 -1.14
CA TRP A 175 7.52 -8.19 -2.30
C TRP A 175 8.48 -9.20 -2.91
N PHE A 176 9.28 -9.86 -2.07
CA PHE A 176 10.19 -10.91 -2.50
C PHE A 176 9.46 -12.10 -3.15
N PHE A 177 8.32 -12.50 -2.58
CA PHE A 177 7.45 -13.51 -3.15
C PHE A 177 6.91 -13.09 -4.51
N LEU A 178 6.43 -11.84 -4.66
CA LEU A 178 5.93 -11.32 -5.93
C LEU A 178 7.01 -11.32 -7.03
N ILE A 179 8.24 -10.93 -6.70
CA ILE A 179 9.37 -10.99 -7.64
C ILE A 179 9.62 -12.44 -8.13
N LYS A 180 9.51 -13.42 -7.22
CA LYS A 180 9.70 -14.82 -7.59
C LYS A 180 8.57 -15.35 -8.48
N ILE A 181 7.33 -15.03 -8.17
CA ILE A 181 6.19 -15.55 -8.94
C ILE A 181 5.98 -14.82 -10.26
N GLU A 182 6.46 -13.57 -10.41
CA GLU A 182 6.32 -12.77 -11.63
C GLU A 182 6.74 -13.55 -12.88
N ARG A 183 7.80 -14.32 -12.79
CA ARG A 183 8.35 -15.07 -13.92
C ARG A 183 7.58 -16.37 -14.24
N HIS A 184 6.83 -16.90 -13.28
CA HIS A 184 6.28 -18.26 -13.34
C HIS A 184 4.74 -18.29 -13.42
N TRP A 185 4.02 -17.25 -13.01
CA TRP A 185 2.57 -17.29 -12.89
C TRP A 185 1.85 -17.54 -14.23
N ARG A 186 2.42 -17.10 -15.34
CA ARG A 186 1.84 -17.28 -16.68
C ARG A 186 1.84 -18.73 -17.17
N VAL A 187 2.67 -19.60 -16.60
CA VAL A 187 2.71 -21.04 -16.90
C VAL A 187 1.79 -21.85 -15.99
N TRP A 188 1.19 -21.24 -14.97
CA TRP A 188 0.32 -21.98 -14.05
C TRP A 188 -1.02 -22.35 -14.72
N GLU A 189 -1.30 -23.64 -14.78
CA GLU A 189 -2.52 -24.18 -15.40
C GLU A 189 -3.81 -23.74 -14.70
N TRP A 190 -3.75 -23.45 -13.41
CA TRP A 190 -4.92 -23.04 -12.67
C TRP A 190 -5.36 -21.58 -12.97
N TYR A 191 -4.46 -20.71 -13.45
CA TYR A 191 -4.78 -19.36 -13.95
C TYR A 191 -4.93 -19.39 -15.48
N LYS A 192 -6.06 -19.92 -15.96
CA LYS A 192 -6.28 -20.26 -17.37
C LYS A 192 -6.31 -19.06 -18.31
N SER A 193 -6.82 -17.93 -17.86
CA SER A 193 -6.94 -16.71 -18.69
C SER A 193 -5.59 -16.12 -19.06
N LYS A 194 -4.60 -16.24 -18.17
CA LYS A 194 -3.29 -15.58 -18.29
C LYS A 194 -3.37 -14.05 -18.43
N GLU A 195 -4.50 -13.46 -18.02
CA GLU A 195 -4.75 -12.02 -18.09
C GLU A 195 -3.91 -11.24 -17.07
N SER A 196 -3.51 -10.01 -17.42
CA SER A 196 -2.83 -9.08 -16.52
C SER A 196 -3.68 -8.75 -15.29
N GLY A 197 -3.07 -8.26 -14.22
CA GLY A 197 -3.72 -8.00 -12.93
C GLY A 197 -3.46 -9.09 -11.90
N PHE A 198 -2.76 -10.15 -12.28
CA PHE A 198 -2.41 -11.24 -11.38
C PHE A 198 -1.53 -10.76 -10.21
N ILE A 199 -0.48 -10.01 -10.50
CA ILE A 199 0.48 -9.51 -9.51
C ILE A 199 -0.18 -8.49 -8.58
N ALA A 200 -0.91 -7.52 -9.14
CA ALA A 200 -1.61 -6.49 -8.37
C ALA A 200 -2.66 -7.10 -7.42
N LEU A 201 -3.49 -8.01 -7.91
CA LEU A 201 -4.50 -8.69 -7.09
C LEU A 201 -3.86 -9.57 -6.01
N THR A 202 -2.81 -10.31 -6.35
CA THR A 202 -2.07 -11.12 -5.36
C THR A 202 -1.47 -10.24 -4.28
N ALA A 203 -0.83 -9.13 -4.65
CA ALA A 203 -0.25 -8.16 -3.71
C ALA A 203 -1.30 -7.59 -2.77
N LEU A 204 -2.41 -7.09 -3.30
CA LEU A 204 -3.52 -6.54 -2.51
C LEU A 204 -4.12 -7.60 -1.58
N GLY A 205 -4.37 -8.81 -2.08
CA GLY A 205 -4.88 -9.91 -1.28
C GLY A 205 -3.96 -10.24 -0.10
N LEU A 206 -2.65 -10.36 -0.33
CA LEU A 206 -1.68 -10.65 0.72
C LEU A 206 -1.54 -9.48 1.71
N ILE A 207 -1.60 -8.23 1.26
CA ILE A 207 -1.59 -7.06 2.14
C ILE A 207 -2.81 -7.08 3.06
N PHE A 208 -4.03 -7.28 2.53
CA PHE A 208 -5.23 -7.35 3.35
C PHE A 208 -5.19 -8.53 4.31
N LEU A 209 -4.74 -9.70 3.87
CA LEU A 209 -4.61 -10.89 4.70
C LEU A 209 -3.67 -10.67 5.89
N ILE A 210 -2.48 -10.08 5.66
CA ILE A 210 -1.50 -9.79 6.72
C ILE A 210 -1.97 -8.67 7.65
N ASN A 211 -2.73 -7.70 7.16
CA ASN A 211 -3.27 -6.65 8.01
C ASN A 211 -4.30 -7.16 9.04
N ILE A 212 -4.91 -8.34 8.85
CA ILE A 212 -5.81 -8.94 9.83
C ILE A 212 -5.08 -9.23 11.15
N PRO A 213 -4.02 -10.07 11.20
CA PRO A 213 -3.29 -10.31 12.45
C PRO A 213 -2.60 -9.05 12.99
N LEU A 214 -2.10 -8.16 12.14
CA LEU A 214 -1.49 -6.91 12.57
C LEU A 214 -2.50 -5.96 13.27
N ALA A 215 -3.78 -6.02 12.90
CA ALA A 215 -4.81 -5.23 13.56
C ALA A 215 -5.01 -5.63 15.03
N PHE A 216 -4.83 -6.90 15.40
CA PHE A 216 -4.96 -7.35 16.80
C PHE A 216 -3.89 -6.77 17.73
N ILE A 217 -2.70 -6.53 17.21
CA ILE A 217 -1.57 -5.98 17.97
C ILE A 217 -1.49 -4.45 17.91
N ARG A 218 -2.34 -3.81 17.09
CA ARG A 218 -2.42 -2.33 17.01
C ARG A 218 -3.04 -1.74 18.25
N GLU A 219 -2.51 -0.62 18.73
CA GLU A 219 -3.12 0.15 19.82
C GLU A 219 -4.29 0.98 19.28
N ALA A 220 -5.50 0.50 19.48
CA ALA A 220 -6.72 1.19 19.09
C ALA A 220 -7.88 0.79 20.04
N LYS A 221 -8.93 1.62 20.07
CA LYS A 221 -10.18 1.26 20.75
C LYS A 221 -10.80 0.03 20.14
N VAL A 222 -11.47 -0.81 20.96
CA VAL A 222 -11.99 -2.13 20.56
C VAL A 222 -12.79 -2.07 19.26
N TYR A 223 -13.70 -1.11 19.14
CA TYR A 223 -14.55 -0.99 17.95
C TYR A 223 -13.75 -0.61 16.68
N LEU A 224 -12.65 0.16 16.81
CA LEU A 224 -11.82 0.57 15.67
C LEU A 224 -11.02 -0.61 15.11
N TYR A 225 -10.41 -1.43 15.97
CA TYR A 225 -9.66 -2.57 15.46
C TYR A 225 -10.58 -3.66 14.92
N LEU A 226 -11.78 -3.88 15.51
CA LEU A 226 -12.77 -4.81 14.96
C LEU A 226 -13.27 -4.33 13.59
N ALA A 227 -13.58 -3.04 13.45
CA ALA A 227 -13.93 -2.46 12.16
C ALA A 227 -12.80 -2.64 11.13
N GLN A 228 -11.55 -2.44 11.53
CA GLN A 228 -10.40 -2.64 10.65
C GLN A 228 -10.24 -4.10 10.23
N ILE A 229 -10.39 -5.06 11.14
CA ILE A 229 -10.37 -6.50 10.82
C ILE A 229 -11.49 -6.82 9.82
N ALA A 230 -12.71 -6.38 10.09
CA ALA A 230 -13.85 -6.61 9.20
C ALA A 230 -13.61 -6.02 7.79
N LEU A 231 -13.12 -4.78 7.70
CA LEU A 231 -12.79 -4.14 6.43
C LEU A 231 -11.71 -4.90 5.66
N ASN A 232 -10.62 -5.31 6.33
CA ASN A 232 -9.56 -6.09 5.68
C ASN A 232 -10.07 -7.46 5.21
N PHE A 233 -10.93 -8.12 6.00
CA PHE A 233 -11.53 -9.39 5.62
C PHE A 233 -12.47 -9.26 4.42
N ILE A 234 -13.35 -8.27 4.42
CA ILE A 234 -14.23 -7.97 3.29
C ILE A 234 -13.42 -7.65 2.03
N ALA A 235 -12.40 -6.79 2.15
CA ALA A 235 -11.52 -6.45 1.05
C ALA A 235 -10.77 -7.68 0.51
N PHE A 236 -10.28 -8.55 1.40
CA PHE A 236 -9.61 -9.80 1.01
C PHE A 236 -10.55 -10.72 0.23
N ILE A 237 -11.79 -10.93 0.71
CA ILE A 237 -12.80 -11.73 -0.02
C ILE A 237 -13.10 -11.10 -1.38
N PHE A 238 -13.28 -9.78 -1.44
CA PHE A 238 -13.53 -9.08 -2.69
C PHE A 238 -12.40 -9.29 -3.69
N ILE A 239 -11.15 -9.20 -3.25
CA ILE A 239 -9.97 -9.48 -4.11
C ILE A 239 -9.95 -10.94 -4.57
N LEU A 240 -10.28 -11.91 -3.71
CA LEU A 240 -10.39 -13.31 -4.10
C LEU A 240 -11.46 -13.54 -5.17
N ILE A 241 -12.61 -12.87 -5.06
CA ILE A 241 -13.67 -12.92 -6.07
C ILE A 241 -13.16 -12.34 -7.40
N LEU A 242 -12.55 -11.16 -7.40
CA LEU A 242 -11.96 -10.56 -8.60
C LEU A 242 -10.90 -11.48 -9.22
N PHE A 243 -10.05 -12.07 -8.39
CA PHE A 243 -9.02 -13.00 -8.82
C PHE A 243 -9.63 -14.25 -9.48
N TYR A 244 -10.68 -14.81 -8.88
CA TYR A 244 -11.40 -15.95 -9.43
C TYR A 244 -12.06 -15.59 -10.77
N LEU A 245 -12.74 -14.46 -10.87
CA LEU A 245 -13.38 -14.01 -12.12
C LEU A 245 -12.36 -13.83 -13.24
N ARG A 246 -11.18 -13.29 -12.93
CA ARG A 246 -10.10 -13.11 -13.92
C ARG A 246 -9.33 -14.39 -14.24
N SER A 247 -9.41 -15.42 -13.41
CA SER A 247 -8.70 -16.69 -13.65
C SER A 247 -9.21 -17.47 -14.87
N GLY A 248 -10.31 -17.02 -15.51
CA GLY A 248 -10.94 -17.72 -16.66
C GLY A 248 -11.67 -19.00 -16.25
N ARG A 249 -11.96 -19.17 -14.96
CA ARG A 249 -12.76 -20.29 -14.45
C ARG A 249 -14.24 -19.89 -14.40
N SER A 250 -15.10 -20.72 -14.97
CA SER A 250 -16.56 -20.57 -14.90
C SER A 250 -17.14 -21.57 -13.90
N LEU A 251 -17.93 -21.09 -12.95
CA LEU A 251 -18.68 -21.95 -12.04
C LEU A 251 -19.69 -22.87 -12.77
N LYS A 252 -20.20 -22.43 -13.94
CA LYS A 252 -21.15 -23.21 -14.75
C LYS A 252 -20.55 -24.49 -15.35
N LYS A 253 -19.27 -24.49 -15.76
CA LYS A 253 -18.64 -25.69 -16.35
C LYS A 253 -18.46 -26.85 -15.37
N GLY A 254 -18.42 -26.60 -14.07
CA GLY A 254 -18.38 -27.64 -13.05
C GLY A 254 -19.71 -28.38 -12.92
N TYR A 255 -20.83 -27.66 -13.05
CA TYR A 255 -22.18 -28.22 -12.93
C TYR A 255 -22.58 -29.08 -14.13
N GLU A 256 -22.20 -28.68 -15.36
CA GLU A 256 -22.49 -29.43 -16.56
C GLU A 256 -21.71 -30.77 -16.60
N LYS A 257 -20.40 -30.76 -16.25
CA LYS A 257 -19.61 -31.99 -16.16
C LYS A 257 -20.12 -32.98 -15.11
N GLN A 258 -20.71 -32.47 -14.02
CA GLN A 258 -21.27 -33.31 -12.95
C GLN A 258 -22.66 -33.87 -13.34
N LYS A 259 -23.36 -33.20 -14.24
CA LYS A 259 -24.65 -33.65 -14.78
C LYS A 259 -24.46 -34.75 -15.84
N ASP A 260 -23.47 -34.57 -16.72
CA ASP A 260 -23.15 -35.58 -17.76
C ASP A 260 -22.55 -36.87 -17.19
N SER A 261 -21.81 -36.78 -16.06
CA SER A 261 -21.27 -37.96 -15.36
C SER A 261 -22.31 -38.74 -14.54
N LYS A 262 -23.50 -38.18 -14.29
CA LYS A 262 -24.61 -38.83 -13.59
C LYS A 262 -25.67 -39.42 -14.55
N THR A 263 -25.55 -39.14 -15.85
CA THR A 263 -26.48 -39.60 -16.89
C THR A 263 -25.86 -40.64 -17.83
N SER A 264 -24.61 -41.02 -17.63
CA SER A 264 -23.94 -42.17 -18.20
C SER A 264 -23.78 -43.27 -17.15
#